data_85b5447987fdfd22d5014404b48dd88a
#
_entry.id   85b5447987fdfd22d5014404b48dd88a
#
_cell.length_a   1.000
_cell.length_b   1.000
_cell.length_c   1.000
_cell.angle_alpha   90.00
_cell.angle_beta   90.00
_cell.angle_gamma   90.00
#
_symmetry.space_group_name_H-M   'P 1'
#
loop_
_entity.id
_entity.type
_entity.pdbx_description
1 polymer ?
#
loop_
_entity_poly.entity_id
_entity_poly.type
_entity_poly.pdbx_seq_one_letter_code
_entity_poly.pdbx_strand_id
1 'polypeptide(L)'
;MSILVKNDFGQVQQVKLSSDLSALIIEHKNTQAKVSLYGGQVLSWQPVDEKEVFWLSKNSAFEQGKAIRGGIPLCWPWFGVHPNDNENKEGNHGFARGQEWQVDNIDVNEQGVEVSLSWQGNNMSDLWPFACKLTQVLFFGKSFNQVLTMTNLSENDAYYAGALHSYLSVSAPENATITELAKASFDDKLTGKAYAPKPLATPLANGIAPVDRVYHSNEVMTVVDSRWQRTIQLETINTKQWVFWNPGVELANNMADIHESGEQEFICLEAANTQMQLLRAGKSLTMAQKITVTSFKPKSAQNA
;
A
#
# COMPACT_ATOMS: atom_id res chain seq x y z
N MET A 1 8.88 9.94 -22.94
CA MET A 1 9.92 9.43 -22.06
C MET A 1 10.94 10.52 -21.85
N SER A 2 11.18 10.94 -20.63
CA SER A 2 12.19 11.97 -20.27
C SER A 2 12.99 11.48 -19.06
N ILE A 3 14.32 11.62 -19.12
CA ILE A 3 15.20 11.38 -17.98
C ILE A 3 15.12 12.62 -17.09
N LEU A 4 14.77 12.43 -15.81
CA LEU A 4 14.68 13.49 -14.81
C LEU A 4 16.00 13.63 -14.04
N VAL A 5 16.59 12.51 -13.65
CA VAL A 5 17.88 12.44 -12.97
C VAL A 5 18.66 11.25 -13.48
N LYS A 6 19.98 11.41 -13.65
CA LYS A 6 20.91 10.32 -13.98
C LYS A 6 22.29 10.63 -13.41
N ASN A 7 22.89 9.64 -12.73
CA ASN A 7 24.27 9.68 -12.20
C ASN A 7 24.87 8.26 -12.16
N ASP A 8 26.02 8.10 -11.52
CA ASP A 8 26.75 6.82 -11.43
C ASP A 8 26.02 5.75 -10.60
N PHE A 9 25.02 6.12 -9.80
CA PHE A 9 24.28 5.19 -8.95
C PHE A 9 22.99 4.69 -9.61
N GLY A 10 22.40 5.48 -10.51
CA GLY A 10 21.13 5.11 -11.14
C GLY A 10 20.50 6.25 -11.94
N GLN A 11 19.25 6.02 -12.33
CA GLN A 11 18.45 6.99 -13.06
C GLN A 11 16.98 6.93 -12.70
N VAL A 12 16.29 8.07 -12.85
CA VAL A 12 14.84 8.17 -12.77
C VAL A 12 14.32 8.79 -14.07
N GLN A 13 13.34 8.13 -14.66
CA GLN A 13 12.72 8.53 -15.91
C GLN A 13 11.23 8.70 -15.73
N GLN A 14 10.64 9.70 -16.35
CA GLN A 14 9.20 9.82 -16.48
C GLN A 14 8.74 9.20 -17.80
N VAL A 15 7.77 8.31 -17.70
CA VAL A 15 7.17 7.59 -18.84
C VAL A 15 5.65 7.76 -18.84
N LYS A 16 5.01 7.48 -19.96
CA LYS A 16 3.57 7.29 -20.03
C LYS A 16 3.23 5.85 -19.67
N LEU A 17 2.25 5.67 -18.77
CA LEU A 17 1.62 4.37 -18.50
C LEU A 17 0.48 4.09 -19.49
N SER A 18 -0.23 5.16 -19.89
CA SER A 18 -1.28 5.18 -20.88
C SER A 18 -1.30 6.52 -21.59
N SER A 19 -2.34 6.82 -22.39
CA SER A 19 -2.52 8.17 -22.99
C SER A 19 -2.50 9.27 -21.91
N ASP A 20 -3.10 9.01 -20.75
CA ASP A 20 -3.44 10.03 -19.77
C ASP A 20 -2.57 9.99 -18.51
N LEU A 21 -2.04 8.83 -18.15
CA LEU A 21 -1.31 8.64 -16.90
C LEU A 21 0.21 8.57 -17.13
N SER A 22 0.94 9.15 -16.17
CA SER A 22 2.41 9.13 -16.16
C SER A 22 2.95 8.39 -14.94
N ALA A 23 4.15 7.83 -15.07
CA ALA A 23 4.86 7.19 -13.97
C ALA A 23 6.35 7.54 -13.98
N LEU A 24 6.97 7.37 -12.82
CA LEU A 24 8.42 7.34 -12.66
C LEU A 24 8.89 5.89 -12.74
N ILE A 25 9.91 5.65 -13.55
CA ILE A 25 10.69 4.41 -13.56
C ILE A 25 12.01 4.70 -12.87
N ILE A 26 12.31 3.93 -11.86
CA ILE A 26 13.50 4.03 -11.02
C ILE A 26 14.39 2.82 -11.33
N GLU A 27 15.60 3.08 -11.77
CA GLU A 27 16.63 2.08 -12.02
C GLU A 27 17.87 2.48 -11.20
N HIS A 28 18.20 1.67 -10.22
CA HIS A 28 19.33 1.91 -9.32
C HIS A 28 20.08 0.59 -9.09
N LYS A 29 21.38 0.67 -8.76
CA LYS A 29 22.21 -0.54 -8.50
C LYS A 29 21.67 -1.44 -7.39
N ASN A 30 20.89 -0.90 -6.45
CA ASN A 30 20.33 -1.64 -5.31
C ASN A 30 18.84 -2.01 -5.52
N THR A 31 18.16 -1.47 -6.54
CA THR A 31 16.70 -1.60 -6.64
C THR A 31 16.16 -1.17 -7.99
N GLN A 32 15.00 -1.71 -8.34
CA GLN A 32 14.12 -1.18 -9.38
C GLN A 32 12.77 -0.85 -8.76
N ALA A 33 12.13 0.22 -9.21
CA ALA A 33 10.80 0.60 -8.73
C ALA A 33 10.01 1.38 -9.78
N LYS A 34 8.69 1.46 -9.57
CA LYS A 34 7.77 2.23 -10.40
C LYS A 34 6.77 2.96 -9.51
N VAL A 35 6.55 4.24 -9.79
CA VAL A 35 5.58 5.08 -9.08
C VAL A 35 4.68 5.75 -10.09
N SER A 36 3.37 5.59 -9.98
CA SER A 36 2.38 6.35 -10.73
C SER A 36 2.25 7.76 -10.16
N LEU A 37 2.23 8.79 -11.01
CA LEU A 37 1.88 10.13 -10.57
C LEU A 37 0.38 10.26 -10.30
N TYR A 38 -0.45 9.43 -10.93
CA TYR A 38 -1.85 9.30 -10.57
C TYR A 38 -1.98 8.48 -9.27
N GLY A 39 -2.54 9.11 -8.26
CA GLY A 39 -2.62 8.57 -6.90
C GLY A 39 -1.34 8.70 -6.07
N GLY A 40 -0.22 9.19 -6.64
CA GLY A 40 1.08 9.10 -5.98
C GLY A 40 1.45 7.65 -5.62
N GLN A 41 0.94 6.70 -6.39
CA GLN A 41 0.87 5.28 -6.01
C GLN A 41 2.15 4.53 -6.37
N VAL A 42 2.77 3.89 -5.40
CA VAL A 42 3.85 2.91 -5.65
C VAL A 42 3.24 1.71 -6.35
N LEU A 43 3.78 1.33 -7.51
CA LEU A 43 3.29 0.22 -8.33
C LEU A 43 4.17 -1.02 -8.22
N SER A 44 5.48 -0.82 -8.01
CA SER A 44 6.48 -1.89 -8.03
C SER A 44 7.68 -1.47 -7.19
N TRP A 45 8.28 -2.43 -6.49
CA TRP A 45 9.58 -2.31 -5.86
C TRP A 45 10.24 -3.67 -5.77
N GLN A 46 11.42 -3.77 -6.37
CA GLN A 46 12.23 -4.97 -6.38
C GLN A 46 13.66 -4.63 -5.94
N PRO A 47 14.05 -4.95 -4.70
CA PRO A 47 15.45 -4.89 -4.30
C PRO A 47 16.30 -5.82 -5.16
N VAL A 48 17.58 -5.49 -5.32
CA VAL A 48 18.53 -6.37 -6.04
C VAL A 48 18.57 -7.77 -5.38
N ASP A 49 18.62 -8.79 -6.21
CA ASP A 49 18.62 -10.22 -5.83
C ASP A 49 17.34 -10.72 -5.14
N GLU A 50 16.30 -9.87 -5.03
CA GLU A 50 15.00 -10.23 -4.47
C GLU A 50 13.93 -10.33 -5.57
N LYS A 51 12.81 -10.99 -5.25
CA LYS A 51 11.61 -10.97 -6.09
C LYS A 51 10.83 -9.67 -5.87
N GLU A 52 10.00 -9.31 -6.87
CA GLU A 52 9.04 -8.21 -6.73
C GLU A 52 8.29 -8.28 -5.40
N VAL A 53 8.23 -7.15 -4.69
CA VAL A 53 7.60 -7.07 -3.37
C VAL A 53 6.13 -6.72 -3.47
N PHE A 54 5.75 -5.85 -4.41
CA PHE A 54 4.37 -5.42 -4.56
C PHE A 54 3.70 -6.10 -5.75
N TRP A 55 2.52 -6.64 -5.52
CA TRP A 55 1.70 -7.20 -6.58
C TRP A 55 0.96 -6.08 -7.33
N LEU A 56 0.93 -6.18 -8.64
CA LEU A 56 0.18 -5.30 -9.52
C LEU A 56 -0.63 -6.15 -10.49
N SER A 57 -1.93 -5.90 -10.58
CA SER A 57 -2.78 -6.63 -11.51
C SER A 57 -2.42 -6.35 -12.96
N LYS A 58 -2.36 -7.41 -13.77
CA LYS A 58 -2.20 -7.32 -15.23
C LYS A 58 -3.42 -6.69 -15.91
N ASN A 59 -4.59 -6.74 -15.25
CA ASN A 59 -5.83 -6.13 -15.70
C ASN A 59 -6.09 -4.74 -15.10
N SER A 60 -5.11 -4.18 -14.40
CA SER A 60 -5.25 -2.84 -13.84
C SER A 60 -5.49 -1.82 -14.96
N ALA A 61 -6.58 -1.08 -14.87
CA ALA A 61 -6.85 0.00 -15.80
C ALA A 61 -5.99 1.22 -15.46
N PHE A 62 -5.08 1.59 -16.34
CA PHE A 62 -4.32 2.83 -16.21
C PHE A 62 -5.07 3.99 -16.88
N GLU A 63 -6.26 4.32 -16.33
CA GLU A 63 -7.18 5.33 -16.83
C GLU A 63 -7.55 6.31 -15.74
N GLN A 64 -7.74 7.58 -16.10
CA GLN A 64 -8.24 8.60 -15.17
C GLN A 64 -9.64 8.22 -14.66
N GLY A 65 -9.91 8.45 -13.37
CA GLY A 65 -11.17 8.08 -12.72
C GLY A 65 -11.27 6.60 -12.29
N LYS A 66 -10.32 5.74 -12.67
CA LYS A 66 -10.26 4.35 -12.23
C LYS A 66 -9.13 4.13 -11.23
N ALA A 67 -9.38 3.34 -10.20
CA ALA A 67 -8.35 2.95 -9.25
C ALA A 67 -7.35 1.98 -9.90
N ILE A 68 -6.06 2.16 -9.65
CA ILE A 68 -5.02 1.19 -10.04
C ILE A 68 -5.03 0.05 -9.03
N ARG A 69 -5.21 -1.20 -9.49
CA ARG A 69 -5.29 -2.39 -8.66
C ARG A 69 -3.91 -2.98 -8.37
N GLY A 70 -3.45 -2.88 -7.13
CA GLY A 70 -2.16 -3.40 -6.68
C GLY A 70 -1.19 -2.30 -6.24
N GLY A 71 0.04 -2.65 -5.93
CA GLY A 71 1.01 -1.71 -5.37
C GLY A 71 0.62 -1.20 -3.99
N ILE A 72 0.65 0.11 -3.78
CA ILE A 72 0.25 0.76 -2.53
C ILE A 72 -0.69 1.93 -2.82
N PRO A 73 -1.99 1.70 -3.07
CA PRO A 73 -2.97 2.77 -3.13
C PRO A 73 -3.03 3.55 -1.80
N LEU A 74 -3.22 4.87 -1.89
CA LEU A 74 -3.46 5.71 -0.72
C LEU A 74 -4.95 5.78 -0.42
N CYS A 75 -5.37 5.25 0.73
CA CYS A 75 -6.73 5.44 1.23
C CYS A 75 -6.75 6.69 2.09
N TRP A 76 -7.39 7.77 1.62
CA TRP A 76 -7.50 9.04 2.33
C TRP A 76 -8.52 9.98 1.63
N PRO A 77 -9.35 10.76 2.35
CA PRO A 77 -9.38 10.97 3.81
C PRO A 77 -10.36 10.04 4.56
N TRP A 78 -10.90 9.00 3.93
CA TRP A 78 -11.67 7.95 4.60
C TRP A 78 -11.23 6.56 4.15
N PHE A 79 -11.51 5.57 5.00
CA PHE A 79 -11.23 4.17 4.76
C PHE A 79 -12.55 3.37 4.60
N GLY A 80 -12.65 2.55 3.55
CA GLY A 80 -13.92 1.93 3.17
C GLY A 80 -14.92 2.94 2.62
N VAL A 81 -16.21 2.68 2.83
CA VAL A 81 -17.30 3.62 2.54
C VAL A 81 -17.29 4.73 3.59
N HIS A 82 -17.49 5.99 3.18
CA HIS A 82 -17.60 7.09 4.13
C HIS A 82 -18.85 6.91 5.03
N PRO A 83 -18.77 7.15 6.36
CA PRO A 83 -19.89 6.90 7.27
C PRO A 83 -21.21 7.64 6.92
N ASN A 84 -21.11 8.78 6.24
CA ASN A 84 -22.25 9.58 5.81
C ASN A 84 -22.65 9.35 4.34
N ASP A 85 -22.05 8.37 3.66
CA ASP A 85 -22.34 8.01 2.27
C ASP A 85 -23.05 6.65 2.19
N ASN A 86 -24.32 6.63 2.62
CA ASN A 86 -25.09 5.38 2.67
C ASN A 86 -25.28 4.72 1.29
N GLU A 87 -25.16 5.48 0.21
CA GLU A 87 -25.33 4.99 -1.17
C GLU A 87 -23.98 4.73 -1.86
N ASN A 88 -22.87 4.96 -1.16
CA ASN A 88 -21.49 4.83 -1.68
C ASN A 88 -21.26 5.58 -3.00
N LYS A 89 -21.82 6.79 -3.11
CA LYS A 89 -21.69 7.64 -4.30
C LYS A 89 -20.26 8.16 -4.51
N GLU A 90 -19.58 8.50 -3.40
CA GLU A 90 -18.21 9.00 -3.41
C GLU A 90 -17.16 7.87 -3.48
N GLY A 91 -17.62 6.62 -3.44
CA GLY A 91 -16.78 5.44 -3.52
C GLY A 91 -15.98 5.15 -2.26
N ASN A 92 -15.27 4.04 -2.30
CA ASN A 92 -14.45 3.58 -1.19
C ASN A 92 -13.11 4.30 -1.13
N HIS A 93 -12.61 4.51 0.10
CA HIS A 93 -11.21 4.88 0.38
C HIS A 93 -10.81 6.31 0.00
N GLY A 94 -11.75 7.22 -0.06
CA GLY A 94 -11.50 8.62 -0.32
C GLY A 94 -11.02 8.92 -1.74
N PHE A 95 -10.48 10.11 -1.92
CA PHE A 95 -10.17 10.66 -3.24
C PHE A 95 -8.66 10.77 -3.54
N ALA A 96 -7.75 10.59 -2.56
CA ALA A 96 -6.31 10.83 -2.77
C ALA A 96 -5.70 9.98 -3.89
N ARG A 97 -6.14 8.72 -4.01
CA ARG A 97 -5.69 7.78 -5.05
C ARG A 97 -6.20 8.10 -6.46
N GLY A 98 -7.13 9.04 -6.58
CA GLY A 98 -7.67 9.51 -7.84
C GLY A 98 -7.12 10.86 -8.31
N GLN A 99 -6.07 11.38 -7.68
CA GLN A 99 -5.50 12.69 -7.98
C GLN A 99 -4.15 12.58 -8.67
N GLU A 100 -3.82 13.55 -9.52
CA GLU A 100 -2.51 13.66 -10.15
C GLU A 100 -1.54 14.37 -9.20
N TRP A 101 -0.44 13.71 -8.84
CA TRP A 101 0.57 14.21 -7.93
C TRP A 101 1.75 14.83 -8.68
N GLN A 102 2.37 15.82 -8.09
CA GLN A 102 3.54 16.50 -8.64
C GLN A 102 4.82 15.93 -8.01
N VAL A 103 5.87 15.88 -8.81
CA VAL A 103 7.22 15.55 -8.34
C VAL A 103 7.85 16.83 -7.78
N ASP A 104 8.13 16.84 -6.48
CA ASP A 104 8.77 17.97 -5.82
C ASP A 104 10.31 17.85 -5.84
N ASN A 105 10.83 16.63 -5.61
CA ASN A 105 12.27 16.36 -5.59
C ASN A 105 12.56 14.89 -5.93
N ILE A 106 13.76 14.66 -6.50
CA ILE A 106 14.34 13.33 -6.71
C ILE A 106 15.82 13.41 -6.31
N ASP A 107 16.23 12.56 -5.38
CA ASP A 107 17.63 12.36 -5.00
C ASP A 107 18.05 10.92 -5.32
N VAL A 108 19.16 10.77 -6.07
CA VAL A 108 19.77 9.48 -6.42
C VAL A 108 21.15 9.44 -5.83
N ASN A 109 21.36 8.61 -4.82
CA ASN A 109 22.63 8.51 -4.11
C ASN A 109 23.07 7.05 -3.96
N GLU A 110 24.17 6.79 -3.25
CA GLU A 110 24.72 5.43 -3.13
C GLU A 110 23.76 4.41 -2.48
N GLN A 111 22.89 4.85 -1.58
CA GLN A 111 21.99 3.99 -0.81
C GLN A 111 20.73 3.62 -1.60
N GLY A 112 20.26 4.52 -2.47
CA GLY A 112 19.01 4.32 -3.21
C GLY A 112 18.52 5.60 -3.87
N VAL A 113 17.21 5.66 -4.07
CA VAL A 113 16.51 6.79 -4.68
C VAL A 113 15.41 7.27 -3.74
N GLU A 114 15.42 8.56 -3.43
CA GLU A 114 14.35 9.24 -2.73
C GLU A 114 13.52 10.05 -3.71
N VAL A 115 12.20 9.91 -3.65
CA VAL A 115 11.25 10.67 -4.46
C VAL A 115 10.27 11.37 -3.51
N SER A 116 10.17 12.69 -3.64
CA SER A 116 9.17 13.50 -2.93
C SER A 116 8.07 13.89 -3.90
N LEU A 117 6.83 13.62 -3.50
CA LEU A 117 5.62 13.94 -4.25
C LEU A 117 4.69 14.80 -3.42
N SER A 118 3.91 15.67 -4.04
CA SER A 118 2.84 16.40 -3.36
C SER A 118 1.58 16.54 -4.22
N TRP A 119 0.48 16.74 -3.50
CA TRP A 119 -0.81 17.11 -4.05
C TRP A 119 -1.52 18.06 -3.07
N GLN A 120 -2.26 19.02 -3.60
CA GLN A 120 -3.06 19.94 -2.81
C GLN A 120 -4.45 20.07 -3.44
N GLY A 121 -5.47 20.08 -2.59
CA GLY A 121 -6.86 20.24 -2.99
C GLY A 121 -7.67 21.06 -1.99
N ASN A 122 -8.84 21.49 -2.42
CA ASN A 122 -9.81 22.21 -1.60
C ASN A 122 -11.21 21.81 -2.03
N ASN A 123 -12.06 21.47 -1.06
CA ASN A 123 -13.46 21.10 -1.30
C ASN A 123 -13.61 20.01 -2.37
N MET A 124 -12.83 18.91 -2.21
CA MET A 124 -12.79 17.82 -3.19
C MET A 124 -14.02 16.90 -3.11
N SER A 125 -14.74 16.94 -2.00
CA SER A 125 -15.97 16.19 -1.75
C SER A 125 -16.79 16.92 -0.69
N ASP A 126 -18.12 16.93 -0.83
CA ASP A 126 -19.04 17.46 0.19
C ASP A 126 -18.95 16.68 1.51
N LEU A 127 -18.47 15.43 1.48
CA LEU A 127 -18.23 14.62 2.68
C LEU A 127 -16.96 15.03 3.43
N TRP A 128 -16.05 15.73 2.74
CA TRP A 128 -14.78 16.20 3.32
C TRP A 128 -14.37 17.55 2.68
N PRO A 129 -15.06 18.68 2.99
CA PRO A 129 -14.92 19.95 2.28
C PRO A 129 -13.78 20.82 2.81
N PHE A 130 -12.64 20.23 3.14
CA PHE A 130 -11.50 20.93 3.72
C PHE A 130 -10.39 21.16 2.69
N ALA A 131 -9.70 22.31 2.81
CA ALA A 131 -8.45 22.54 2.10
C ALA A 131 -7.34 21.67 2.72
N CYS A 132 -6.58 20.99 1.89
CA CYS A 132 -5.53 20.09 2.38
C CYS A 132 -4.34 20.02 1.44
N LYS A 133 -3.20 19.63 2.00
CA LYS A 133 -2.01 19.23 1.26
C LYS A 133 -1.58 17.84 1.73
N LEU A 134 -1.31 16.99 0.78
CA LEU A 134 -0.64 15.71 1.00
C LEU A 134 0.78 15.80 0.44
N THR A 135 1.76 15.32 1.20
CA THR A 135 3.13 15.11 0.71
C THR A 135 3.54 13.70 1.01
N GLN A 136 4.28 13.10 0.09
CA GLN A 136 4.77 11.74 0.23
C GLN A 136 6.26 11.70 -0.06
N VAL A 137 7.04 11.11 0.86
CA VAL A 137 8.45 10.81 0.66
C VAL A 137 8.59 9.31 0.54
N LEU A 138 9.13 8.87 -0.59
CA LEU A 138 9.36 7.47 -0.94
C LEU A 138 10.85 7.23 -1.07
N PHE A 139 11.39 6.28 -0.33
CA PHE A 139 12.76 5.84 -0.49
C PHE A 139 12.80 4.39 -0.99
N PHE A 140 13.56 4.18 -2.06
CA PHE A 140 13.77 2.89 -2.71
C PHE A 140 15.26 2.53 -2.67
N GLY A 141 15.59 1.47 -1.94
CA GLY A 141 16.93 0.94 -1.81
C GLY A 141 16.88 -0.55 -1.48
N LYS A 142 17.76 -1.02 -0.59
CA LYS A 142 17.66 -2.37 0.02
C LYS A 142 16.46 -2.51 0.96
N SER A 143 15.89 -1.38 1.39
CA SER A 143 14.60 -1.28 2.07
C SER A 143 13.76 -0.25 1.35
N PHE A 144 12.46 -0.30 1.58
CA PHE A 144 11.49 0.69 1.14
C PHE A 144 10.96 1.46 2.33
N ASN A 145 10.89 2.79 2.22
CA ASN A 145 10.23 3.63 3.21
C ASN A 145 9.20 4.52 2.50
N GLN A 146 8.05 4.69 3.14
CA GLN A 146 6.98 5.57 2.68
C GLN A 146 6.51 6.41 3.86
N VAL A 147 6.58 7.72 3.72
CA VAL A 147 6.09 8.70 4.70
C VAL A 147 5.03 9.55 4.03
N LEU A 148 3.79 9.45 4.49
CA LEU A 148 2.68 10.29 4.06
C LEU A 148 2.44 11.36 5.12
N THR A 149 2.55 12.64 4.74
CA THR A 149 2.20 13.79 5.58
C THR A 149 0.91 14.41 5.07
N MET A 150 -0.05 14.55 5.98
CA MET A 150 -1.37 15.13 5.73
C MET A 150 -1.47 16.46 6.46
N THR A 151 -1.68 17.55 5.75
CA THR A 151 -1.79 18.90 6.29
C THR A 151 -3.20 19.44 6.07
N ASN A 152 -3.86 19.85 7.14
CA ASN A 152 -5.11 20.57 7.07
C ASN A 152 -4.79 22.08 6.86
N LEU A 153 -5.14 22.59 5.70
CA LEU A 153 -4.93 24.00 5.32
C LEU A 153 -6.13 24.88 5.62
N SER A 154 -7.22 24.31 6.15
CA SER A 154 -8.44 25.06 6.51
C SER A 154 -8.33 25.65 7.91
N GLU A 155 -9.25 26.56 8.23
CA GLU A 155 -9.40 27.17 9.56
C GLU A 155 -10.17 26.30 10.55
N ASN A 156 -10.76 25.18 10.09
CA ASN A 156 -11.54 24.26 10.89
C ASN A 156 -10.83 22.93 11.09
N ASP A 157 -11.04 22.32 12.23
CA ASP A 157 -10.60 20.95 12.51
C ASP A 157 -11.30 19.96 11.55
N ALA A 158 -10.54 19.03 11.02
CA ALA A 158 -11.03 17.95 10.16
C ALA A 158 -10.80 16.60 10.82
N TYR A 159 -11.54 15.60 10.35
CA TYR A 159 -11.30 14.20 10.75
C TYR A 159 -10.93 13.39 9.51
N TYR A 160 -10.01 12.46 9.66
CA TYR A 160 -9.61 11.56 8.57
C TYR A 160 -9.49 10.11 9.05
N ALA A 161 -9.67 9.19 8.15
CA ALA A 161 -9.19 7.82 8.24
C ALA A 161 -8.32 7.53 7.02
N GLY A 162 -7.42 6.55 7.12
CA GLY A 162 -6.54 6.28 5.98
C GLY A 162 -5.74 5.01 6.13
N ALA A 163 -5.18 4.55 5.01
CA ALA A 163 -4.27 3.41 4.97
C ALA A 163 -3.26 3.54 3.84
N LEU A 164 -2.08 2.95 4.08
CA LEU A 164 -1.11 2.59 3.07
C LEU A 164 -1.44 1.14 2.65
N HIS A 165 -2.23 1.00 1.59
CA HIS A 165 -2.90 -0.25 1.22
C HIS A 165 -1.97 -1.18 0.43
N SER A 166 -0.98 -1.78 1.13
CA SER A 166 0.07 -2.57 0.51
C SER A 166 -0.44 -3.93 0.04
N TYR A 167 -0.34 -4.18 -1.28
CA TYR A 167 -0.51 -5.49 -1.90
C TYR A 167 0.85 -6.18 -1.97
N LEU A 168 1.09 -7.16 -1.12
CA LEU A 168 2.35 -7.90 -1.08
C LEU A 168 2.29 -9.11 -2.02
N SER A 169 3.24 -9.21 -2.95
CA SER A 169 3.41 -10.41 -3.76
C SER A 169 3.80 -11.59 -2.89
N VAL A 170 3.13 -12.71 -3.07
CA VAL A 170 3.45 -13.99 -2.40
C VAL A 170 3.42 -15.14 -3.40
N SER A 171 4.08 -16.23 -3.06
CA SER A 171 4.07 -17.43 -3.91
C SER A 171 2.70 -18.07 -4.02
N ALA A 172 1.92 -17.95 -2.96
CA ALA A 172 0.48 -18.16 -2.82
C ALA A 172 0.09 -17.72 -1.41
N PRO A 173 -1.16 -17.25 -1.18
CA PRO A 173 -1.62 -16.84 0.14
C PRO A 173 -1.48 -17.91 1.22
N GLU A 174 -1.70 -19.18 0.89
CA GLU A 174 -1.55 -20.32 1.80
C GLU A 174 -0.09 -20.61 2.21
N ASN A 175 0.88 -20.10 1.46
CA ASN A 175 2.30 -20.22 1.79
C ASN A 175 2.82 -19.06 2.66
N ALA A 176 2.00 -18.00 2.82
CA ALA A 176 2.33 -16.82 3.58
C ALA A 176 1.76 -16.92 5.00
N THR A 177 2.61 -16.75 6.02
CA THR A 177 2.21 -16.75 7.43
C THR A 177 2.61 -15.45 8.11
N ILE A 178 1.74 -14.94 9.00
CA ILE A 178 1.96 -13.74 9.83
C ILE A 178 1.54 -14.08 11.24
N THR A 179 2.49 -14.51 12.07
CA THR A 179 2.19 -15.02 13.41
C THR A 179 1.74 -13.94 14.40
N GLU A 180 2.13 -12.69 14.15
CA GLU A 180 1.80 -11.54 15.01
C GLU A 180 0.29 -11.25 15.00
N LEU A 181 -0.39 -11.46 13.86
CA LEU A 181 -1.83 -11.26 13.77
C LEU A 181 -2.63 -12.16 14.73
N ALA A 182 -2.10 -13.34 15.07
CA ALA A 182 -2.73 -14.25 16.02
C ALA A 182 -2.82 -13.68 17.44
N LYS A 183 -2.00 -12.68 17.77
CA LYS A 183 -1.91 -12.05 19.10
C LYS A 183 -2.83 -10.84 19.25
N ALA A 184 -3.40 -10.34 18.16
CA ALA A 184 -4.23 -9.13 18.14
C ALA A 184 -5.72 -9.48 18.06
N SER A 185 -6.56 -8.70 18.75
CA SER A 185 -8.00 -8.68 18.50
C SER A 185 -8.28 -8.08 17.13
N PHE A 186 -9.41 -8.43 16.54
CA PHE A 186 -9.76 -7.92 15.20
C PHE A 186 -11.27 -7.80 15.00
N ASP A 187 -11.63 -6.89 14.10
CA ASP A 187 -12.96 -6.78 13.53
C ASP A 187 -12.97 -7.50 12.17
N ASP A 188 -13.87 -8.46 12.02
CA ASP A 188 -14.07 -9.18 10.76
C ASP A 188 -15.20 -8.50 9.98
N LYS A 189 -14.84 -7.87 8.87
CA LYS A 189 -15.77 -7.07 8.04
C LYS A 189 -16.79 -7.94 7.31
N LEU A 190 -16.46 -9.20 7.03
CA LEU A 190 -17.36 -10.12 6.34
C LEU A 190 -18.50 -10.58 7.25
N THR A 191 -18.23 -10.71 8.55
CA THR A 191 -19.23 -11.16 9.55
C THR A 191 -19.82 -10.02 10.36
N GLY A 192 -19.19 -8.82 10.32
CA GLY A 192 -19.56 -7.67 11.16
C GLY A 192 -19.28 -7.87 12.65
N LYS A 193 -18.42 -8.82 13.03
CA LYS A 193 -18.16 -9.19 14.42
C LYS A 193 -16.73 -8.86 14.83
N ALA A 194 -16.58 -8.48 16.11
CA ALA A 194 -15.28 -8.36 16.77
C ALA A 194 -14.87 -9.71 17.39
N TYR A 195 -13.58 -9.98 17.36
CA TYR A 195 -13.00 -11.21 17.90
C TYR A 195 -11.81 -10.91 18.83
N ALA A 196 -11.69 -11.67 19.92
CA ALA A 196 -10.49 -11.73 20.74
C ALA A 196 -9.31 -12.34 19.93
N PRO A 197 -8.06 -12.15 20.38
CA PRO A 197 -6.92 -12.83 19.77
C PRO A 197 -7.16 -14.33 19.66
N LYS A 198 -6.87 -14.88 18.50
CA LYS A 198 -6.96 -16.32 18.27
C LYS A 198 -5.89 -16.78 17.29
N PRO A 199 -5.39 -18.03 17.42
CA PRO A 199 -4.48 -18.58 16.44
C PRO A 199 -5.08 -18.42 15.04
N LEU A 200 -4.30 -17.84 14.13
CA LEU A 200 -4.60 -17.94 12.72
C LEU A 200 -4.45 -19.43 12.35
N ALA A 201 -5.57 -20.15 12.24
CA ALA A 201 -5.65 -21.09 11.13
C ALA A 201 -5.36 -20.21 9.93
N THR A 202 -4.28 -20.48 9.17
CA THR A 202 -3.90 -19.67 8.00
C THR A 202 -5.18 -19.16 7.35
N PRO A 203 -5.50 -17.83 7.38
CA PRO A 203 -6.84 -17.35 7.01
C PRO A 203 -7.19 -17.75 5.60
N LEU A 204 -6.20 -18.20 4.84
CA LEU A 204 -6.26 -18.60 3.45
C LEU A 204 -5.81 -20.06 3.24
N ALA A 205 -5.85 -20.90 4.29
CA ALA A 205 -5.42 -22.30 4.24
C ALA A 205 -6.00 -23.14 3.07
N ASN A 206 -6.98 -22.59 2.37
CA ASN A 206 -7.57 -23.21 1.19
C ASN A 206 -7.59 -22.27 -0.03
N GLY A 207 -6.98 -21.06 0.05
CA GLY A 207 -6.90 -20.11 -1.07
C GLY A 207 -8.24 -19.63 -1.65
N ILE A 208 -9.35 -20.06 -1.10
CA ILE A 208 -10.68 -19.97 -1.72
C ILE A 208 -11.56 -18.92 -1.03
N ALA A 209 -11.45 -18.80 0.29
CA ALA A 209 -12.34 -17.93 1.06
C ALA A 209 -11.81 -16.50 1.14
N PRO A 210 -12.69 -15.49 1.02
CA PRO A 210 -12.30 -14.10 1.21
C PRO A 210 -11.92 -13.84 2.67
N VAL A 211 -11.04 -12.88 2.90
CA VAL A 211 -10.70 -12.34 4.22
C VAL A 211 -10.72 -10.82 4.17
N ASP A 212 -11.33 -10.20 5.16
CA ASP A 212 -11.36 -8.74 5.33
C ASP A 212 -11.42 -8.46 6.84
N ARG A 213 -10.24 -8.18 7.43
CA ARG A 213 -10.08 -8.05 8.87
C ARG A 213 -9.24 -6.83 9.24
N VAL A 214 -9.71 -6.10 10.25
CA VAL A 214 -9.00 -4.97 10.87
C VAL A 214 -8.43 -5.45 12.22
N TYR A 215 -7.13 -5.62 12.30
CA TYR A 215 -6.42 -6.04 13.51
C TYR A 215 -6.00 -4.84 14.34
N HIS A 216 -6.33 -4.83 15.63
CA HIS A 216 -6.00 -3.77 16.59
C HIS A 216 -4.58 -3.97 17.14
N SER A 217 -3.61 -3.70 16.30
CA SER A 217 -2.18 -3.78 16.60
C SER A 217 -1.41 -2.82 15.70
N ASN A 218 -0.32 -2.29 16.20
CA ASN A 218 0.70 -1.55 15.46
C ASN A 218 2.10 -2.18 15.60
N GLU A 219 2.15 -3.42 16.05
CA GLU A 219 3.41 -4.17 16.13
C GLU A 219 4.00 -4.40 14.75
N VAL A 220 5.30 -4.63 14.71
CA VAL A 220 5.99 -5.06 13.48
C VAL A 220 5.40 -6.38 13.02
N MET A 221 5.06 -6.46 11.73
CA MET A 221 4.53 -7.66 11.10
C MET A 221 5.61 -8.33 10.25
N THR A 222 5.63 -9.65 10.28
CA THR A 222 6.56 -10.46 9.50
C THR A 222 5.80 -11.46 8.65
N VAL A 223 5.77 -11.23 7.36
CA VAL A 223 5.24 -12.18 6.38
C VAL A 223 6.33 -13.18 6.02
N VAL A 224 6.12 -14.45 6.34
CA VAL A 224 7.02 -15.54 5.96
C VAL A 224 6.40 -16.30 4.79
N ASP A 225 7.00 -16.17 3.61
CA ASP A 225 6.64 -16.97 2.43
C ASP A 225 7.55 -18.20 2.36
N SER A 226 7.00 -19.35 2.74
CA SER A 226 7.75 -20.60 2.86
C SER A 226 8.24 -21.14 1.51
N ARG A 227 7.49 -20.94 0.42
CA ARG A 227 7.83 -21.43 -0.91
C ARG A 227 8.87 -20.56 -1.61
N TRP A 228 8.74 -19.24 -1.51
CA TRP A 228 9.76 -18.32 -2.04
C TRP A 228 10.95 -18.15 -1.09
N GLN A 229 10.88 -18.75 0.09
CA GLN A 229 11.94 -18.72 1.09
C GLN A 229 12.39 -17.29 1.41
N ARG A 230 11.43 -16.42 1.65
CA ARG A 230 11.68 -15.03 2.02
C ARG A 230 10.81 -14.58 3.19
N THR A 231 11.30 -13.59 3.88
CA THR A 231 10.52 -12.80 4.84
C THR A 231 10.35 -11.38 4.34
N ILE A 232 9.15 -10.81 4.54
CA ILE A 232 8.88 -9.40 4.34
C ILE A 232 8.49 -8.85 5.70
N GLN A 233 9.29 -7.94 6.25
CA GLN A 233 9.01 -7.29 7.52
C GLN A 233 8.45 -5.89 7.25
N LEU A 234 7.35 -5.55 7.94
CA LEU A 234 6.68 -4.27 7.86
C LEU A 234 6.67 -3.62 9.24
N GLU A 235 7.27 -2.44 9.33
CA GLU A 235 7.23 -1.54 10.49
C GLU A 235 6.33 -0.35 10.16
N THR A 236 5.63 0.19 11.13
CA THR A 236 4.73 1.33 10.93
C THR A 236 4.90 2.40 11.98
N ILE A 237 4.59 3.65 11.64
CA ILE A 237 4.64 4.80 12.52
C ILE A 237 3.31 5.55 12.42
N ASN A 238 2.73 5.90 13.58
CA ASN A 238 1.48 6.65 13.71
C ASN A 238 0.26 5.97 13.05
N THR A 239 0.29 4.66 12.91
CA THR A 239 -0.89 3.85 12.61
C THR A 239 -1.28 3.02 13.84
N LYS A 240 -2.52 2.61 13.92
CA LYS A 240 -3.08 1.91 15.09
C LYS A 240 -3.51 0.49 14.76
N GLN A 241 -3.56 0.17 13.47
CA GLN A 241 -4.20 -1.06 12.99
C GLN A 241 -3.45 -1.59 11.77
N TRP A 242 -3.59 -2.91 11.58
CA TRP A 242 -3.27 -3.58 10.33
C TRP A 242 -4.55 -4.11 9.71
N VAL A 243 -4.73 -3.84 8.42
CA VAL A 243 -5.80 -4.48 7.65
C VAL A 243 -5.23 -5.66 6.90
N PHE A 244 -5.85 -6.81 7.04
CA PHE A 244 -5.51 -8.00 6.29
C PHE A 244 -6.66 -8.37 5.35
N TRP A 245 -6.38 -8.33 4.04
CA TRP A 245 -7.40 -8.52 3.02
C TRP A 245 -6.92 -9.40 1.87
N ASN A 246 -7.82 -10.24 1.39
CA ASN A 246 -7.76 -10.92 0.11
C ASN A 246 -9.19 -11.23 -0.34
N PRO A 247 -9.55 -11.00 -1.62
CA PRO A 247 -10.93 -11.19 -2.09
C PRO A 247 -11.36 -12.67 -2.10
N GLY A 248 -10.44 -13.61 -2.11
CA GLY A 248 -10.74 -15.01 -2.43
C GLY A 248 -11.23 -15.15 -3.88
N VAL A 249 -11.43 -16.38 -4.32
CA VAL A 249 -11.74 -16.71 -5.71
C VAL A 249 -13.07 -16.11 -6.17
N GLU A 250 -14.14 -16.26 -5.37
CA GLU A 250 -15.48 -15.84 -5.79
C GLU A 250 -15.58 -14.32 -6.01
N LEU A 251 -15.07 -13.53 -5.08
CA LEU A 251 -15.09 -12.07 -5.20
C LEU A 251 -14.12 -11.60 -6.30
N ALA A 252 -12.94 -12.21 -6.42
CA ALA A 252 -11.96 -11.86 -7.45
C ALA A 252 -12.52 -12.04 -8.86
N ASN A 253 -13.27 -13.10 -9.11
CA ASN A 253 -13.92 -13.35 -10.41
C ASN A 253 -14.94 -12.27 -10.80
N ASN A 254 -15.47 -11.51 -9.83
CA ASN A 254 -16.39 -10.40 -10.06
C ASN A 254 -15.67 -9.03 -10.14
N MET A 255 -14.34 -9.01 -9.96
CA MET A 255 -13.51 -7.80 -10.02
C MET A 255 -12.76 -7.75 -11.35
N ALA A 256 -13.28 -6.99 -12.31
CA ALA A 256 -12.71 -6.91 -13.66
C ALA A 256 -11.25 -6.43 -13.70
N ASP A 257 -10.80 -5.74 -12.66
CA ASP A 257 -9.44 -5.22 -12.49
C ASP A 257 -8.48 -6.22 -11.80
N ILE A 258 -8.94 -7.42 -11.43
CA ILE A 258 -8.09 -8.54 -11.04
C ILE A 258 -8.03 -9.52 -12.20
N HIS A 259 -6.83 -9.89 -12.65
CA HIS A 259 -6.67 -10.90 -13.69
C HIS A 259 -6.95 -12.30 -13.17
N GLU A 260 -7.23 -13.22 -14.07
CA GLU A 260 -7.53 -14.63 -13.74
C GLU A 260 -6.49 -15.20 -12.77
N SER A 261 -6.95 -15.76 -11.67
CA SER A 261 -6.15 -16.29 -10.57
C SER A 261 -5.23 -15.26 -9.88
N GLY A 262 -5.44 -13.95 -10.10
CA GLY A 262 -4.62 -12.90 -9.50
C GLY A 262 -4.70 -12.87 -7.98
N GLU A 263 -5.82 -13.29 -7.37
CA GLU A 263 -6.00 -13.43 -5.92
C GLU A 263 -5.05 -14.46 -5.29
N GLN A 264 -4.49 -15.37 -6.08
CA GLN A 264 -3.50 -16.36 -5.65
C GLN A 264 -2.07 -15.79 -5.57
N GLU A 265 -1.85 -14.57 -6.05
CA GLU A 265 -0.52 -13.97 -6.18
C GLU A 265 -0.20 -12.96 -5.07
N PHE A 266 -1.18 -12.58 -4.22
CA PHE A 266 -0.99 -11.53 -3.22
C PHE A 266 -1.72 -11.76 -1.90
N ILE A 267 -1.28 -11.02 -0.90
CA ILE A 267 -2.04 -10.68 0.31
C ILE A 267 -1.96 -9.16 0.51
N CYS A 268 -3.02 -8.54 1.03
CA CYS A 268 -2.92 -7.17 1.51
C CYS A 268 -2.60 -7.17 3.00
N LEU A 269 -1.60 -6.36 3.36
CA LEU A 269 -1.27 -6.04 4.74
C LEU A 269 -1.06 -4.53 4.84
N GLU A 270 -2.05 -3.84 5.37
CA GLU A 270 -2.17 -2.40 5.25
C GLU A 270 -1.89 -1.71 6.58
N ALA A 271 -0.94 -0.78 6.60
CA ALA A 271 -0.70 0.09 7.73
C ALA A 271 -1.81 1.15 7.79
N ALA A 272 -2.70 1.11 8.81
CA ALA A 272 -3.98 1.83 8.76
C ALA A 272 -4.36 2.55 10.05
N ASN A 273 -5.16 3.60 9.88
CA ASN A 273 -6.04 4.24 10.84
C ASN A 273 -7.45 4.16 10.27
N THR A 274 -8.18 3.06 10.52
CA THR A 274 -9.51 2.84 9.94
C THR A 274 -10.61 3.63 10.64
N GLN A 275 -10.34 4.11 11.86
CA GLN A 275 -11.22 4.99 12.63
C GLN A 275 -10.79 6.45 12.43
N MET A 276 -11.78 7.36 12.44
CA MET A 276 -11.55 8.79 12.26
C MET A 276 -10.57 9.35 13.29
N GLN A 277 -9.53 10.02 12.83
CA GLN A 277 -8.51 10.71 13.62
C GLN A 277 -8.66 12.21 13.44
N LEU A 278 -8.45 12.98 14.49
CA LEU A 278 -8.51 14.44 14.46
C LEU A 278 -7.26 15.01 13.74
N LEU A 279 -7.48 15.81 12.71
CA LEU A 279 -6.48 16.62 12.02
C LEU A 279 -6.82 18.11 12.24
N ARG A 280 -6.18 18.72 13.22
CA ARG A 280 -6.46 20.09 13.64
C ARG A 280 -6.21 21.11 12.52
N ALA A 281 -6.93 22.21 12.56
CA ALA A 281 -6.74 23.37 11.68
C ALA A 281 -5.26 23.81 11.63
N GLY A 282 -4.72 23.99 10.44
CA GLY A 282 -3.33 24.41 10.21
C GLY A 282 -2.25 23.42 10.70
N LYS A 283 -2.61 22.17 11.07
CA LYS A 283 -1.65 21.18 11.55
C LYS A 283 -1.44 20.06 10.55
N SER A 284 -0.30 19.38 10.71
CA SER A 284 0.07 18.21 9.94
C SER A 284 0.18 16.99 10.84
N LEU A 285 -0.17 15.84 10.28
CA LEU A 285 0.08 14.51 10.84
C LEU A 285 0.79 13.66 9.81
N THR A 286 1.56 12.70 10.27
CA THR A 286 2.23 11.73 9.40
C THR A 286 1.80 10.32 9.72
N MET A 287 1.73 9.48 8.71
CA MET A 287 1.75 8.03 8.85
C MET A 287 2.86 7.48 7.96
N ALA A 288 3.52 6.41 8.39
CA ALA A 288 4.63 5.87 7.64
C ALA A 288 4.71 4.35 7.74
N GLN A 289 5.35 3.74 6.73
CA GLN A 289 5.77 2.34 6.79
C GLN A 289 7.20 2.18 6.27
N LYS A 290 7.87 1.18 6.82
CA LYS A 290 9.15 0.68 6.32
C LYS A 290 9.03 -0.79 6.04
N ILE A 291 9.51 -1.22 4.86
CA ILE A 291 9.46 -2.60 4.42
C ILE A 291 10.88 -3.08 4.13
N THR A 292 11.22 -4.22 4.69
CA THR A 292 12.49 -4.91 4.42
C THR A 292 12.21 -6.33 3.95
N VAL A 293 13.04 -6.82 3.03
CA VAL A 293 12.94 -8.19 2.50
C VAL A 293 14.23 -8.91 2.76
N THR A 294 14.13 -10.17 3.16
CA THR A 294 15.27 -11.05 3.37
C THR A 294 14.95 -12.44 2.83
N SER A 295 15.70 -12.87 1.85
CA SER A 295 15.65 -14.25 1.38
C SER A 295 16.49 -15.16 2.28
N PHE A 296 15.96 -16.31 2.67
CA PHE A 296 16.70 -17.31 3.42
C PHE A 296 16.93 -18.53 2.53
N LYS A 297 18.21 -18.94 2.40
CA LYS A 297 18.53 -20.22 1.77
C LYS A 297 18.19 -21.33 2.77
N PRO A 298 17.55 -22.45 2.34
CA PRO A 298 17.42 -23.60 3.22
C PRO A 298 18.84 -23.97 3.68
N LYS A 299 19.00 -24.27 4.97
CA LYS A 299 20.23 -24.92 5.44
C LYS A 299 20.39 -26.12 4.55
N SER A 300 21.44 -26.13 3.71
CA SER A 300 21.83 -27.34 2.98
C SER A 300 21.90 -28.44 4.02
N ALA A 301 21.17 -29.54 3.79
CA ALA A 301 21.30 -30.71 4.63
C ALA A 301 22.80 -30.99 4.69
N GLN A 302 23.42 -30.74 5.84
CA GLN A 302 24.76 -31.22 6.10
C GLN A 302 24.63 -32.72 6.05
N ASN A 303 25.19 -33.29 4.99
CA ASN A 303 25.29 -34.73 4.81
C ASN A 303 25.83 -35.34 6.09
N ALA A 304 24.98 -36.13 6.74
CA ALA A 304 25.41 -37.08 7.78
C ALA A 304 26.14 -38.26 7.12
#